data_e8553befd6219a4d0c86eea9d1016b23
#
_entry.id   e8553befd6219a4d0c86eea9d1016b23
#
_cell.length_a   1.000
_cell.length_b   1.000
_cell.length_c   1.000
_cell.angle_alpha   90.00
_cell.angle_beta   90.00
_cell.angle_gamma   90.00
#
_symmetry.space_group_name_H-M   'P 1'
#
loop_
_entity.id
_entity.type
_entity.pdbx_description
1 polymer ?
#
loop_
_entity_poly.entity_id
_entity_poly.type
_entity_poly.pdbx_seq_one_letter_code
_entity_poly.pdbx_strand_id
1 'polypeptide(L)'
;MDSITTLIVEDEPMLAEILVDTIKLFPQFSIVGIADKLESAKKQIRLYQPQLILLDNFLPDGKGIDLIRHTISTNYTGRIIFITADNHMDTISDALRMGVFDYLIKPVHYQRLQHTLERFTRYRSSLRSSEQANQTHVDALFNIHAKEQTAEPNSGLRGIDENTFNRVRQIFADPQAVHTADTLAQILGSSKTTARRYLEQGVKNNFLEAEISYGKVGRPERLYRGKV
;
A
#
# COMPACT_ATOMS: atom_id res chain seq x y z
N MET A 1 3.55 8.80 -22.88
CA MET A 1 3.69 9.28 -21.51
C MET A 1 5.14 9.21 -21.14
N ASP A 2 5.73 10.26 -20.57
CA ASP A 2 7.13 10.20 -20.16
C ASP A 2 7.28 9.20 -19.02
N SER A 3 8.19 8.27 -19.21
CA SER A 3 8.51 7.24 -18.21
C SER A 3 9.10 7.88 -16.95
N ILE A 4 8.77 7.34 -15.78
CA ILE A 4 9.31 7.76 -14.48
C ILE A 4 10.72 7.17 -14.32
N THR A 5 11.73 8.02 -14.50
CA THR A 5 13.12 7.59 -14.32
C THR A 5 13.40 7.24 -12.86
N THR A 6 13.89 6.03 -12.62
CA THR A 6 14.06 5.45 -11.28
C THR A 6 15.50 4.97 -11.07
N LEU A 7 16.12 5.40 -9.99
CA LEU A 7 17.41 4.91 -9.50
C LEU A 7 17.18 3.96 -8.33
N ILE A 8 17.85 2.81 -8.34
CA ILE A 8 17.87 1.88 -7.21
C ILE A 8 19.22 2.03 -6.52
N VAL A 9 19.21 2.21 -5.20
CA VAL A 9 20.41 2.30 -4.35
C VAL A 9 20.33 1.20 -3.31
N GLU A 10 21.00 0.09 -3.58
CA GLU A 10 20.95 -1.15 -2.81
C GLU A 10 22.25 -1.91 -3.03
N ASP A 11 22.94 -2.29 -1.96
CA ASP A 11 24.23 -3.00 -2.02
C ASP A 11 24.08 -4.52 -2.11
N GLU A 12 22.92 -5.06 -1.72
CA GLU A 12 22.63 -6.49 -1.84
C GLU A 12 22.11 -6.82 -3.25
N PRO A 13 22.91 -7.57 -4.09
CA PRO A 13 22.56 -7.80 -5.49
C PRO A 13 21.21 -8.51 -5.68
N MET A 14 20.89 -9.48 -4.82
CA MET A 14 19.61 -10.20 -4.90
C MET A 14 18.41 -9.28 -4.63
N LEU A 15 18.51 -8.38 -3.66
CA LEU A 15 17.45 -7.42 -3.38
C LEU A 15 17.32 -6.37 -4.49
N ALA A 16 18.45 -5.89 -5.02
CA ALA A 16 18.44 -5.00 -6.18
C ALA A 16 17.73 -5.65 -7.38
N GLU A 17 18.00 -6.93 -7.66
CA GLU A 17 17.35 -7.69 -8.74
C GLU A 17 15.83 -7.82 -8.50
N ILE A 18 15.41 -8.16 -7.29
CA ILE A 18 13.98 -8.22 -6.91
C ILE A 18 13.29 -6.86 -7.14
N LEU A 19 13.94 -5.76 -6.75
CA LEU A 19 13.41 -4.42 -6.98
C LEU A 19 13.31 -4.09 -8.49
N VAL A 20 14.35 -4.45 -9.26
CA VAL A 20 14.35 -4.31 -10.73
C VAL A 20 13.19 -5.07 -11.34
N ASP A 21 13.00 -6.33 -11.01
CA ASP A 21 11.96 -7.17 -11.58
C ASP A 21 10.57 -6.69 -11.17
N THR A 22 10.42 -6.22 -9.93
CA THR A 22 9.17 -5.60 -9.49
C THR A 22 8.86 -4.33 -10.29
N ILE A 23 9.84 -3.43 -10.47
CA ILE A 23 9.63 -2.17 -11.23
C ILE A 23 9.30 -2.44 -12.70
N LYS A 24 9.91 -3.45 -13.33
CA LYS A 24 9.62 -3.83 -14.72
C LYS A 24 8.16 -4.23 -14.97
N LEU A 25 7.43 -4.64 -13.94
CA LEU A 25 6.00 -4.93 -14.05
C LEU A 25 5.14 -3.65 -14.19
N PHE A 26 5.74 -2.48 -14.00
CA PHE A 26 5.08 -1.18 -14.11
C PHE A 26 5.62 -0.40 -15.31
N PRO A 27 4.95 -0.44 -16.48
CA PRO A 27 5.47 0.16 -17.72
C PRO A 27 5.74 1.67 -17.65
N GLN A 28 5.14 2.34 -16.68
CA GLN A 28 5.35 3.78 -16.44
C GLN A 28 6.69 4.11 -15.76
N PHE A 29 7.44 3.11 -15.28
CA PHE A 29 8.76 3.32 -14.68
C PHE A 29 9.88 2.83 -15.60
N SER A 30 11.02 3.52 -15.58
CA SER A 30 12.25 3.09 -16.26
C SER A 30 13.43 3.19 -15.30
N ILE A 31 14.19 2.12 -15.17
CA ILE A 31 15.39 2.10 -14.33
C ILE A 31 16.52 2.76 -15.13
N VAL A 32 17.09 3.83 -14.57
CA VAL A 32 18.22 4.56 -15.16
C VAL A 32 19.56 4.15 -14.59
N GLY A 33 19.55 3.41 -13.49
CA GLY A 33 20.76 2.87 -12.89
C GLY A 33 20.51 2.11 -11.59
N ILE A 34 21.55 1.39 -11.17
CA ILE A 34 21.63 0.73 -9.88
C ILE A 34 22.96 1.19 -9.25
N ALA A 35 22.92 1.58 -7.99
CA ALA A 35 24.08 1.99 -7.23
C ALA A 35 24.23 1.10 -5.98
N ASP A 36 25.41 0.61 -5.74
CA ASP A 36 25.77 -0.27 -4.63
C ASP A 36 26.35 0.50 -3.41
N LYS A 37 26.49 1.82 -3.54
CA LYS A 37 27.08 2.69 -2.52
C LYS A 37 26.71 4.16 -2.75
N LEU A 38 26.86 5.00 -1.71
CA LEU A 38 26.53 6.42 -1.72
C LEU A 38 27.26 7.19 -2.82
N GLU A 39 28.56 6.96 -3.00
CA GLU A 39 29.34 7.68 -4.01
C GLU A 39 28.90 7.38 -5.44
N SER A 40 28.55 6.13 -5.73
CA SER A 40 27.95 5.74 -7.00
C SER A 40 26.58 6.39 -7.19
N ALA A 41 25.74 6.36 -6.13
CA ALA A 41 24.43 6.99 -6.13
C ALA A 41 24.50 8.51 -6.40
N LYS A 42 25.39 9.24 -5.72
CA LYS A 42 25.59 10.69 -5.94
C LYS A 42 25.99 11.02 -7.38
N LYS A 43 26.86 10.20 -7.99
CA LYS A 43 27.26 10.35 -9.40
C LYS A 43 26.07 10.14 -10.35
N GLN A 44 25.30 9.08 -10.12
CA GLN A 44 24.15 8.73 -10.95
C GLN A 44 23.00 9.74 -10.78
N ILE A 45 22.76 10.25 -9.57
CA ILE A 45 21.79 11.32 -9.33
C ILE A 45 22.15 12.58 -10.14
N ARG A 46 23.41 13.00 -10.13
CA ARG A 46 23.87 14.17 -10.92
C ARG A 46 23.72 13.96 -12.43
N LEU A 47 24.01 12.74 -12.90
CA LEU A 47 24.00 12.42 -14.33
C LEU A 47 22.59 12.26 -14.88
N TYR A 48 21.76 11.50 -14.19
CA TYR A 48 20.44 11.07 -14.71
C TYR A 48 19.27 11.88 -14.17
N GLN A 49 19.46 12.64 -13.08
CA GLN A 49 18.39 13.39 -12.41
C GLN A 49 17.11 12.52 -12.26
N PRO A 50 17.21 11.34 -11.61
CA PRO A 50 16.09 10.41 -11.55
C PRO A 50 14.89 11.07 -10.84
N GLN A 51 13.70 10.73 -11.26
CA GLN A 51 12.46 11.27 -10.67
C GLN A 51 12.05 10.54 -9.40
N LEU A 52 12.55 9.30 -9.24
CA LEU A 52 12.36 8.46 -8.09
C LEU A 52 13.67 7.77 -7.72
N ILE A 53 13.96 7.71 -6.42
CA ILE A 53 15.06 6.90 -5.87
C ILE A 53 14.44 5.88 -4.91
N LEU A 54 14.73 4.59 -5.11
CA LEU A 54 14.55 3.56 -4.09
C LEU A 54 15.87 3.44 -3.34
N LEU A 55 15.89 3.68 -2.04
CA LEU A 55 17.11 3.87 -1.27
C LEU A 55 17.14 2.99 -0.03
N ASP A 56 18.17 2.14 0.09
CA ASP A 56 18.50 1.52 1.38
C ASP A 56 19.26 2.48 2.30
N ASN A 57 19.11 2.27 3.60
CA ASN A 57 19.85 3.02 4.62
C ASN A 57 21.25 2.45 4.87
N PHE A 58 21.45 1.15 4.74
CA PHE A 58 22.71 0.50 5.08
C PHE A 58 23.51 0.23 3.81
N LEU A 59 24.49 1.06 3.53
CA LEU A 59 25.38 0.94 2.37
C LEU A 59 26.84 0.82 2.81
N PRO A 60 27.73 0.21 2.02
CA PRO A 60 29.11 -0.05 2.43
C PRO A 60 29.93 1.19 2.80
N ASP A 61 29.60 2.34 2.22
CA ASP A 61 30.30 3.61 2.39
C ASP A 61 29.53 4.65 3.22
N GLY A 62 28.41 4.26 3.88
CA GLY A 62 27.67 5.12 4.79
C GLY A 62 26.17 4.85 4.88
N LYS A 63 25.42 5.81 5.40
CA LYS A 63 23.99 5.68 5.59
C LYS A 63 23.19 6.39 4.50
N GLY A 64 22.13 5.75 4.00
CA GLY A 64 21.21 6.34 3.04
C GLY A 64 20.58 7.67 3.51
N ILE A 65 20.38 7.83 4.82
CA ILE A 65 19.91 9.10 5.40
C ILE A 65 20.86 10.27 5.07
N ASP A 66 22.15 10.03 4.92
CA ASP A 66 23.11 11.07 4.52
C ASP A 66 23.00 11.43 3.04
N LEU A 67 22.57 10.48 2.20
CA LEU A 67 22.24 10.75 0.81
C LEU A 67 20.99 11.65 0.72
N ILE A 68 19.97 11.44 1.56
CA ILE A 68 18.79 12.31 1.63
C ILE A 68 19.21 13.74 1.98
N ARG A 69 20.06 13.94 2.98
CA ARG A 69 20.61 15.26 3.36
C ARG A 69 21.36 15.91 2.20
N HIS A 70 22.17 15.12 1.49
CA HIS A 70 22.87 15.58 0.31
C HIS A 70 21.92 16.01 -0.81
N THR A 71 20.84 15.27 -1.09
CA THR A 71 19.86 15.62 -2.12
C THR A 71 19.16 16.94 -1.80
N ILE A 72 18.84 17.19 -0.53
CA ILE A 72 18.26 18.46 -0.09
C ILE A 72 19.24 19.61 -0.32
N SER A 73 20.52 19.45 0.04
CA SER A 73 21.54 20.50 -0.11
C SER A 73 21.87 20.82 -1.57
N THR A 74 21.60 19.89 -2.48
CA THR A 74 21.83 20.06 -3.94
C THR A 74 20.57 20.41 -4.73
N ASN A 75 19.47 20.76 -4.05
CA ASN A 75 18.18 21.09 -4.66
C ASN A 75 17.65 20.00 -5.62
N TYR A 76 17.88 18.75 -5.32
CA TYR A 76 17.33 17.65 -6.09
C TYR A 76 15.80 17.63 -5.99
N THR A 77 15.13 17.51 -7.12
CA THR A 77 13.66 17.65 -7.21
C THR A 77 12.90 16.32 -7.25
N GLY A 78 13.61 15.21 -7.42
CA GLY A 78 13.00 13.87 -7.37
C GLY A 78 12.51 13.52 -5.98
N ARG A 79 11.88 12.36 -5.86
CA ARG A 79 11.39 11.83 -4.60
C ARG A 79 12.16 10.58 -4.20
N ILE A 80 12.18 10.30 -2.91
CA ILE A 80 12.87 9.15 -2.33
C ILE A 80 11.85 8.27 -1.63
N ILE A 81 11.87 6.98 -1.94
CA ILE A 81 11.24 5.92 -1.16
C ILE A 81 12.38 5.22 -0.41
N PHE A 82 12.28 5.22 0.91
CA PHE A 82 13.27 4.60 1.76
C PHE A 82 12.91 3.14 1.99
N ILE A 83 13.82 2.21 1.69
CA ILE A 83 13.59 0.75 1.80
C ILE A 83 14.72 0.19 2.65
N THR A 84 14.46 -0.16 3.90
CA THR A 84 15.54 -0.49 4.83
C THR A 84 15.11 -1.45 5.94
N ALA A 85 16.06 -2.16 6.52
CA ALA A 85 15.85 -2.96 7.74
C ALA A 85 15.78 -2.09 9.02
N ASP A 86 16.12 -0.80 8.92
CA ASP A 86 16.07 0.12 10.06
C ASP A 86 14.61 0.42 10.43
N ASN A 87 14.22 0.04 11.63
CA ASN A 87 12.88 0.26 12.18
C ASN A 87 12.89 1.18 13.42
N HIS A 88 14.00 1.88 13.66
CA HIS A 88 14.10 2.82 14.78
C HIS A 88 13.31 4.08 14.50
N MET A 89 12.52 4.50 15.48
CA MET A 89 11.63 5.67 15.34
C MET A 89 12.40 6.95 15.06
N ASP A 90 13.63 7.09 15.53
CA ASP A 90 14.47 8.27 15.26
C ASP A 90 14.81 8.37 13.76
N THR A 91 15.25 7.26 13.14
CA THR A 91 15.53 7.22 11.68
C THR A 91 14.28 7.48 10.87
N ILE A 92 13.14 6.87 11.26
CA ILE A 92 11.84 7.10 10.59
C ILE A 92 11.45 8.58 10.69
N SER A 93 11.54 9.15 11.89
CA SER A 93 11.20 10.57 12.14
C SER A 93 12.09 11.51 11.32
N ASP A 94 13.38 11.24 11.25
CA ASP A 94 14.32 12.03 10.45
C ASP A 94 14.02 11.94 8.96
N ALA A 95 13.77 10.74 8.43
CA ALA A 95 13.40 10.54 7.03
C ALA A 95 12.10 11.29 6.68
N LEU A 96 11.08 11.21 7.54
CA LEU A 96 9.81 11.94 7.36
C LEU A 96 10.02 13.46 7.36
N ARG A 97 10.83 13.99 8.28
CA ARG A 97 11.16 15.43 8.32
C ARG A 97 11.89 15.90 7.07
N MET A 98 12.69 15.03 6.46
CA MET A 98 13.41 15.30 5.21
C MET A 98 12.53 15.12 3.96
N GLY A 99 11.26 14.74 4.11
CA GLY A 99 10.29 14.72 3.02
C GLY A 99 10.43 13.50 2.10
N VAL A 100 10.84 12.33 2.62
CA VAL A 100 10.75 11.08 1.86
C VAL A 100 9.30 10.82 1.46
N PHE A 101 9.11 10.25 0.28
CA PHE A 101 7.78 9.95 -0.23
C PHE A 101 7.12 8.79 0.53
N ASP A 102 7.90 7.78 0.89
CA ASP A 102 7.46 6.63 1.68
C ASP A 102 8.63 5.96 2.40
N TYR A 103 8.30 5.17 3.44
CA TYR A 103 9.25 4.39 4.23
C TYR A 103 8.78 2.93 4.28
N LEU A 104 9.58 2.02 3.74
CA LEU A 104 9.31 0.59 3.66
C LEU A 104 10.32 -0.18 4.52
N ILE A 105 9.82 -0.93 5.50
CA ILE A 105 10.67 -1.76 6.37
C ILE A 105 10.85 -3.12 5.71
N LYS A 106 12.11 -3.57 5.55
CA LYS A 106 12.45 -4.91 5.06
C LYS A 106 12.02 -5.99 6.07
N PRO A 107 11.46 -7.14 5.65
CA PRO A 107 11.26 -7.59 4.27
C PRO A 107 10.08 -6.88 3.59
N VAL A 108 10.33 -6.35 2.39
CA VAL A 108 9.30 -5.65 1.63
C VAL A 108 8.41 -6.64 0.90
N HIS A 109 7.15 -6.67 1.25
CA HIS A 109 6.16 -7.46 0.52
C HIS A 109 5.83 -6.80 -0.83
N TYR A 110 5.74 -7.62 -1.89
CA TYR A 110 5.42 -7.16 -3.24
C TYR A 110 4.23 -6.19 -3.29
N GLN A 111 3.12 -6.55 -2.65
CA GLN A 111 1.91 -5.72 -2.60
C GLN A 111 2.15 -4.34 -1.99
N ARG A 112 3.02 -4.24 -0.97
CA ARG A 112 3.34 -2.95 -0.33
C ARG A 112 4.16 -2.05 -1.26
N LEU A 113 5.15 -2.61 -1.98
CA LEU A 113 5.93 -1.87 -2.97
C LEU A 113 5.05 -1.45 -4.15
N GLN A 114 4.24 -2.37 -4.70
CA GLN A 114 3.27 -2.09 -5.76
C GLN A 114 2.39 -0.89 -5.38
N HIS A 115 1.77 -0.93 -4.21
CA HIS A 115 0.90 0.13 -3.73
C HIS A 115 1.63 1.48 -3.61
N THR A 116 2.88 1.48 -3.14
CA THR A 116 3.71 2.68 -3.07
C THR A 116 4.00 3.26 -4.47
N LEU A 117 4.32 2.42 -5.45
CA LEU A 117 4.58 2.83 -6.84
C LEU A 117 3.31 3.39 -7.51
N GLU A 118 2.16 2.76 -7.32
CA GLU A 118 0.86 3.26 -7.80
C GLU A 118 0.50 4.61 -7.18
N ARG A 119 0.76 4.78 -5.88
CA ARG A 119 0.58 6.04 -5.17
C ARG A 119 1.50 7.13 -5.73
N PHE A 120 2.75 6.81 -5.99
CA PHE A 120 3.70 7.74 -6.60
C PHE A 120 3.25 8.16 -8.01
N THR A 121 2.73 7.23 -8.80
CA THR A 121 2.19 7.53 -10.13
C THR A 121 1.02 8.51 -10.04
N ARG A 122 0.06 8.28 -9.12
CA ARG A 122 -1.07 9.19 -8.88
C ARG A 122 -0.60 10.58 -8.42
N TYR A 123 0.35 10.63 -7.50
CA TYR A 123 0.95 11.88 -7.03
C TYR A 123 1.53 12.70 -8.20
N ARG A 124 2.31 12.06 -9.07
CA ARG A 124 2.87 12.72 -10.26
C ARG A 124 1.82 13.19 -11.25
N SER A 125 0.80 12.37 -11.50
CA SER A 125 -0.31 12.76 -12.38
C SER A 125 -1.04 13.98 -11.85
N SER A 126 -1.29 14.04 -10.53
CA SER A 126 -1.94 15.18 -9.89
C SER A 126 -1.13 16.47 -9.97
N LEU A 127 0.20 16.38 -9.90
CA LEU A 127 1.08 17.57 -10.07
C LEU A 127 1.12 18.10 -11.51
N ARG A 128 0.83 17.26 -12.53
CA ARG A 128 0.87 17.62 -13.94
C ARG A 128 -0.48 18.08 -14.50
N SER A 129 -1.57 17.83 -13.78
CA SER A 129 -2.93 17.94 -14.34
C SER A 129 -3.48 19.36 -14.44
N SER A 130 -2.82 20.39 -13.90
CA SER A 130 -3.29 21.77 -14.01
C SER A 130 -2.21 22.80 -13.73
N GLU A 131 -2.18 23.87 -14.53
CA GLU A 131 -1.33 25.06 -14.29
C GLU A 131 -1.79 25.84 -13.07
N GLN A 132 -3.07 25.75 -12.69
CA GLN A 132 -3.65 26.38 -11.49
C GLN A 132 -4.32 25.33 -10.64
N ALA A 133 -3.87 25.18 -9.40
CA ALA A 133 -4.47 24.30 -8.43
C ALA A 133 -5.67 24.98 -7.74
N ASN A 134 -6.79 24.26 -7.62
CA ASN A 134 -7.85 24.62 -6.68
C ASN A 134 -7.68 23.83 -5.36
N GLN A 135 -8.45 24.19 -4.33
CA GLN A 135 -8.35 23.56 -3.01
C GLN A 135 -8.53 22.03 -3.09
N THR A 136 -9.42 21.54 -3.95
CA THR A 136 -9.65 20.10 -4.13
C THR A 136 -8.39 19.37 -4.66
N HIS A 137 -7.63 20.01 -5.55
CA HIS A 137 -6.35 19.46 -6.03
C HIS A 137 -5.30 19.43 -4.92
N VAL A 138 -5.22 20.51 -4.13
CA VAL A 138 -4.32 20.57 -2.97
C VAL A 138 -4.67 19.49 -1.95
N ASP A 139 -5.96 19.37 -1.59
CA ASP A 139 -6.42 18.35 -0.65
C ASP A 139 -6.17 16.93 -1.17
N ALA A 140 -6.30 16.70 -2.48
CA ALA A 140 -5.96 15.42 -3.09
C ALA A 140 -4.47 15.10 -2.94
N LEU A 141 -3.56 16.07 -3.16
CA LEU A 141 -2.12 15.88 -2.99
C LEU A 141 -1.75 15.58 -1.54
N PHE A 142 -2.33 16.31 -0.58
CA PHE A 142 -2.11 16.05 0.85
C PHE A 142 -2.76 14.72 1.29
N ASN A 143 -3.94 14.38 0.78
CA ASN A 143 -4.63 13.12 1.09
C ASN A 143 -3.94 11.90 0.46
N ILE A 144 -3.16 12.05 -0.60
CA ILE A 144 -2.28 10.98 -1.09
C ILE A 144 -1.29 10.56 0.01
N HIS A 145 -0.85 11.50 0.85
CA HIS A 145 -0.01 11.22 2.00
C HIS A 145 -0.80 10.86 3.28
N ALA A 146 -1.99 11.46 3.50
CA ALA A 146 -2.76 11.34 4.74
C ALA A 146 -3.69 10.12 4.79
N LYS A 147 -4.29 9.72 3.69
CA LYS A 147 -5.23 8.57 3.66
C LYS A 147 -4.59 7.23 4.01
N GLU A 148 -3.27 7.15 4.06
CA GLU A 148 -2.57 5.92 4.41
C GLU A 148 -2.03 5.90 5.83
N GLN A 149 -1.93 7.04 6.50
CA GLN A 149 -1.79 7.04 7.96
C GLN A 149 -3.12 6.65 8.66
N THR A 150 -4.25 6.76 7.95
CA THR A 150 -5.57 6.30 8.40
C THR A 150 -6.21 5.21 7.54
N ALA A 151 -5.66 4.90 6.37
CA ALA A 151 -5.87 3.66 5.68
C ALA A 151 -4.89 2.62 6.28
N GLU A 152 -5.09 2.31 7.54
CA GLU A 152 -5.13 0.90 7.90
C GLU A 152 -5.80 0.20 6.72
N PRO A 153 -5.18 -0.88 6.17
CA PRO A 153 -5.79 -1.61 5.06
C PRO A 153 -7.23 -1.91 5.48
N ASN A 154 -8.18 -1.21 4.87
CA ASN A 154 -9.60 -1.37 5.10
C ASN A 154 -9.98 -1.50 6.59
N SER A 155 -10.37 -0.41 7.24
CA SER A 155 -11.09 -0.49 8.52
C SER A 155 -12.44 -1.23 8.40
N GLY A 156 -12.75 -1.77 7.20
CA GLY A 156 -13.80 -2.74 6.93
C GLY A 156 -13.31 -4.18 6.76
N LEU A 157 -12.00 -4.42 6.52
CA LEU A 157 -11.47 -5.75 6.17
C LEU A 157 -10.40 -6.28 7.13
N ARG A 158 -10.21 -5.71 8.32
CA ARG A 158 -9.32 -6.31 9.33
C ARG A 158 -9.72 -7.78 9.56
N GLY A 159 -8.89 -8.69 8.99
CA GLY A 159 -9.04 -10.15 9.10
C GLY A 159 -10.12 -10.74 8.19
N ILE A 160 -10.48 -10.13 7.07
CA ILE A 160 -11.26 -10.75 6.00
C ILE A 160 -10.27 -11.18 4.92
N ASP A 161 -10.04 -12.49 4.84
CA ASP A 161 -9.32 -13.12 3.74
C ASP A 161 -10.19 -13.13 2.49
N GLU A 162 -9.65 -12.70 1.36
CA GLU A 162 -10.39 -12.55 0.12
C GLU A 162 -10.89 -13.89 -0.44
N ASN A 163 -10.10 -14.95 -0.27
CA ASN A 163 -10.50 -16.30 -0.67
C ASN A 163 -11.69 -16.78 0.14
N THR A 164 -11.66 -16.57 1.46
CA THR A 164 -12.79 -16.90 2.35
C THR A 164 -14.01 -16.03 2.02
N PHE A 165 -13.81 -14.76 1.68
CA PHE A 165 -14.91 -13.88 1.29
C PHE A 165 -15.57 -14.30 -0.03
N ASN A 166 -14.79 -14.77 -1.00
CA ASN A 166 -15.31 -15.36 -2.24
C ASN A 166 -16.08 -16.66 -1.98
N ARG A 167 -15.65 -17.49 -1.04
CA ARG A 167 -16.44 -18.66 -0.59
C ARG A 167 -17.79 -18.23 0.02
N VAL A 168 -17.81 -17.16 0.82
CA VAL A 168 -19.07 -16.60 1.35
C VAL A 168 -19.99 -16.17 0.20
N ARG A 169 -19.46 -15.48 -0.82
CA ARG A 169 -20.25 -15.13 -2.02
C ARG A 169 -20.85 -16.34 -2.71
N GLN A 170 -20.08 -17.42 -2.84
CA GLN A 170 -20.57 -18.67 -3.44
C GLN A 170 -21.68 -19.33 -2.62
N ILE A 171 -21.57 -19.31 -1.28
CA ILE A 171 -22.61 -19.85 -0.38
C ILE A 171 -23.94 -19.09 -0.57
N PHE A 172 -23.90 -17.79 -0.79
CA PHE A 172 -25.08 -16.94 -1.01
C PHE A 172 -25.44 -16.74 -2.50
N ALA A 173 -24.81 -17.48 -3.41
CA ALA A 173 -25.22 -17.51 -4.82
C ALA A 173 -26.56 -18.20 -5.02
N ASP A 174 -26.98 -19.05 -4.10
CA ASP A 174 -28.35 -19.58 -4.05
C ASP A 174 -29.29 -18.50 -3.47
N PRO A 175 -30.30 -18.04 -4.24
CA PRO A 175 -31.27 -17.04 -3.76
C PRO A 175 -32.07 -17.48 -2.52
N GLN A 176 -32.14 -18.77 -2.23
CA GLN A 176 -32.82 -19.30 -1.06
C GLN A 176 -31.89 -19.50 0.14
N ALA A 177 -30.59 -19.26 0.00
CA ALA A 177 -29.64 -19.42 1.09
C ALA A 177 -29.88 -18.37 2.19
N VAL A 178 -30.16 -18.85 3.39
CA VAL A 178 -30.34 -18.03 4.59
C VAL A 178 -29.44 -18.56 5.68
N HIS A 179 -28.54 -17.74 6.17
CA HIS A 179 -27.58 -18.15 7.19
C HIS A 179 -27.51 -17.15 8.36
N THR A 180 -27.28 -17.69 9.55
CA THR A 180 -26.85 -16.92 10.73
C THR A 180 -25.32 -16.90 10.81
N ALA A 181 -24.77 -16.13 11.76
CA ALA A 181 -23.34 -16.17 12.04
C ALA A 181 -22.88 -17.55 12.54
N ASP A 182 -23.75 -18.29 13.22
CA ASP A 182 -23.45 -19.64 13.72
C ASP A 182 -23.40 -20.66 12.58
N THR A 183 -24.41 -20.68 11.71
CA THR A 183 -24.46 -21.62 10.58
C THR A 183 -23.33 -21.34 9.59
N LEU A 184 -23.01 -20.08 9.30
CA LEU A 184 -21.87 -19.74 8.44
C LEU A 184 -20.53 -20.12 9.09
N ALA A 185 -20.38 -19.95 10.40
CA ALA A 185 -19.19 -20.37 11.14
C ALA A 185 -18.90 -21.88 10.97
N GLN A 186 -19.95 -22.71 11.07
CA GLN A 186 -19.85 -24.16 10.86
C GLN A 186 -19.42 -24.49 9.42
N ILE A 187 -20.02 -23.86 8.42
CA ILE A 187 -19.69 -24.08 6.99
C ILE A 187 -18.24 -23.67 6.67
N LEU A 188 -17.77 -22.58 7.25
CA LEU A 188 -16.42 -22.05 7.01
C LEU A 188 -15.35 -22.71 7.88
N GLY A 189 -15.72 -23.47 8.93
CA GLY A 189 -14.78 -23.97 9.92
C GLY A 189 -14.11 -22.85 10.74
N SER A 190 -14.85 -21.77 11.01
CA SER A 190 -14.33 -20.56 11.66
C SER A 190 -15.08 -20.22 12.96
N SER A 191 -14.62 -19.22 13.71
CA SER A 191 -15.36 -18.74 14.86
C SER A 191 -16.62 -17.95 14.44
N LYS A 192 -17.65 -17.94 15.31
CA LYS A 192 -18.87 -17.12 15.12
C LYS A 192 -18.55 -15.64 14.91
N THR A 193 -17.57 -15.11 15.63
CA THR A 193 -17.10 -13.72 15.49
C THR A 193 -16.52 -13.47 14.10
N THR A 194 -15.72 -14.42 13.58
CA THR A 194 -15.14 -14.36 12.24
C THR A 194 -16.25 -14.41 11.17
N ALA A 195 -17.16 -15.39 11.25
CA ALA A 195 -18.27 -15.51 10.32
C ALA A 195 -19.15 -14.25 10.31
N ARG A 196 -19.45 -13.68 11.50
CA ARG A 196 -20.20 -12.43 11.60
C ARG A 196 -19.54 -11.28 10.85
N ARG A 197 -18.19 -11.16 10.92
CA ARG A 197 -17.45 -10.13 10.19
C ARG A 197 -17.62 -10.27 8.68
N TYR A 198 -17.57 -11.47 8.13
CA TYR A 198 -17.80 -11.72 6.70
C TYR A 198 -19.23 -11.35 6.29
N LEU A 199 -20.23 -11.68 7.11
CA LEU A 199 -21.63 -11.35 6.85
C LEU A 199 -21.88 -9.83 6.87
N GLU A 200 -21.38 -9.13 7.88
CA GLU A 200 -21.49 -7.66 7.98
C GLU A 200 -20.78 -6.97 6.80
N GLN A 201 -19.65 -7.52 6.34
CA GLN A 201 -18.98 -7.02 5.15
C GLN A 201 -19.81 -7.28 3.88
N GLY A 202 -20.50 -8.41 3.79
CA GLY A 202 -21.41 -8.69 2.70
C GLY A 202 -22.57 -7.69 2.62
N VAL A 203 -23.09 -7.28 3.78
CA VAL A 203 -24.12 -6.23 3.87
C VAL A 203 -23.55 -4.88 3.44
N LYS A 204 -22.36 -4.50 3.91
CA LYS A 204 -21.67 -3.27 3.49
C LYS A 204 -21.40 -3.22 1.99
N ASN A 205 -21.04 -4.34 1.40
CA ASN A 205 -20.79 -4.47 -0.04
C ASN A 205 -22.09 -4.63 -0.86
N ASN A 206 -23.26 -4.51 -0.19
CA ASN A 206 -24.59 -4.53 -0.79
C ASN A 206 -24.95 -5.81 -1.56
N PHE A 207 -24.27 -6.93 -1.31
CA PHE A 207 -24.66 -8.22 -1.87
C PHE A 207 -25.40 -9.14 -0.88
N LEU A 208 -25.45 -8.77 0.42
CA LEU A 208 -26.27 -9.40 1.44
C LEU A 208 -27.25 -8.38 2.03
N GLU A 209 -28.41 -8.88 2.46
CA GLU A 209 -29.31 -8.17 3.35
C GLU A 209 -29.42 -8.90 4.69
N ALA A 210 -29.68 -8.15 5.76
CA ALA A 210 -29.79 -8.67 7.10
C ALA A 210 -31.16 -8.38 7.69
N GLU A 211 -31.81 -9.44 8.21
CA GLU A 211 -33.10 -9.37 8.85
C GLU A 211 -32.99 -9.87 10.31
N ILE A 212 -33.73 -9.26 11.22
CA ILE A 212 -33.78 -9.71 12.62
C ILE A 212 -34.93 -10.69 12.78
N SER A 213 -34.61 -11.93 13.16
CA SER A 213 -35.60 -12.94 13.46
C SER A 213 -35.81 -13.05 14.98
N TYR A 214 -37.08 -12.93 15.39
CA TYR A 214 -37.50 -13.10 16.76
C TYR A 214 -38.02 -14.54 16.95
N GLY A 215 -37.21 -15.41 17.55
CA GLY A 215 -37.65 -16.74 17.92
C GLY A 215 -38.68 -16.72 19.06
N LYS A 216 -39.44 -17.85 19.24
CA LYS A 216 -40.44 -17.97 20.32
C LYS A 216 -39.82 -17.87 21.74
N VAL A 217 -38.55 -18.18 21.91
CA VAL A 217 -37.76 -18.06 23.17
C VAL A 217 -36.30 -17.82 22.80
N GLY A 218 -35.64 -16.83 23.41
CA GLY A 218 -34.23 -16.55 23.24
C GLY A 218 -33.91 -15.13 22.77
N ARG A 219 -32.62 -14.82 22.57
CA ARG A 219 -32.20 -13.54 22.00
C ARG A 219 -32.52 -13.49 20.50
N PRO A 220 -32.93 -12.33 19.96
CA PRO A 220 -33.11 -12.17 18.52
C PRO A 220 -31.86 -12.58 17.75
N GLU A 221 -32.05 -13.36 16.68
CA GLU A 221 -30.96 -13.75 15.77
C GLU A 221 -30.99 -12.93 14.49
N ARG A 222 -29.81 -12.68 13.93
CA ARG A 222 -29.69 -11.96 12.66
C ARG A 222 -29.52 -12.96 11.54
N LEU A 223 -30.46 -12.97 10.61
CA LEU A 223 -30.46 -13.78 9.41
C LEU A 223 -29.91 -12.97 8.25
N TYR A 224 -29.13 -13.59 7.38
CA TYR A 224 -28.54 -12.96 6.21
C TYR A 224 -28.95 -13.72 4.96
N ARG A 225 -29.30 -12.97 3.90
CA ARG A 225 -29.68 -13.50 2.59
C ARG A 225 -28.88 -12.83 1.49
N GLY A 226 -28.71 -13.53 0.34
CA GLY A 226 -28.23 -12.92 -0.88
C GLY A 226 -29.22 -11.86 -1.40
N LYS A 227 -28.71 -10.71 -1.81
CA LYS A 227 -29.49 -9.69 -2.49
C LYS A 227 -29.58 -10.05 -3.98
N VAL A 228 -30.77 -10.21 -4.52
CA VAL A 228 -31.04 -10.45 -5.94
C VAL A 228 -30.85 -9.17 -6.73
#